data_5016f75a4561db3e99690497405a2b13
#
_entry.id   5016f75a4561db3e99690497405a2b13
#
_cell.length_a   1.000
_cell.length_b   1.000
_cell.length_c   1.000
_cell.angle_alpha   90.00
_cell.angle_beta   90.00
_cell.angle_gamma   90.00
#
_symmetry.space_group_name_H-M   'P 1'
#
loop_
_entity.id
_entity.type
_entity.pdbx_description
1 polymer ?
#
loop_
_entity_poly.entity_id
_entity_poly.type
_entity_poly.pdbx_seq_one_letter_code
_entity_poly.pdbx_strand_id
1 'polypeptide(L)'
;MLQISQKQMFQRYDELPATLREAIFSGENANTIYYLSKENQLTDEQMDILSRIAGNVILGFIDIRTLQQQIKDELKIDDIKSQIIARELNNRIFSSFKTEISYIPAEIETKENEPAAFSPSSQSTTQPS
;
A
#
# COMPACT_ATOMS: atom_id res chain seq x y z
N MET A 1 10.19 -4.83 -0.86
CA MET A 1 8.86 -4.25 -0.90
C MET A 1 7.94 -5.15 -1.71
N LEU A 2 6.64 -5.09 -1.42
CA LEU A 2 5.65 -5.90 -2.09
C LEU A 2 5.72 -5.74 -3.61
N GLN A 3 5.74 -6.86 -4.31
CA GLN A 3 5.79 -6.87 -5.77
C GLN A 3 4.37 -6.89 -6.33
N ILE A 4 3.99 -5.83 -7.01
CA ILE A 4 2.64 -5.70 -7.56
C ILE A 4 2.76 -5.40 -9.04
N SER A 5 2.08 -6.20 -9.86
CA SER A 5 2.12 -6.00 -11.30
C SER A 5 1.36 -4.73 -11.69
N GLN A 6 1.73 -4.16 -12.82
CA GLN A 6 1.05 -2.98 -13.34
C GLN A 6 -0.43 -3.28 -13.58
N LYS A 7 -0.73 -4.48 -14.05
CA LYS A 7 -2.11 -4.88 -14.30
C LYS A 7 -2.93 -4.89 -13.00
N GLN A 8 -2.36 -5.42 -11.93
CA GLN A 8 -3.03 -5.43 -10.63
C GLN A 8 -3.28 -4.02 -10.13
N MET A 9 -2.30 -3.13 -10.30
CA MET A 9 -2.44 -1.74 -9.88
C MET A 9 -3.60 -1.06 -10.62
N PHE A 10 -3.67 -1.24 -11.93
CA PHE A 10 -4.74 -0.65 -12.72
C PHE A 10 -6.10 -1.20 -12.37
N GLN A 11 -6.19 -2.50 -12.13
CA GLN A 11 -7.46 -3.13 -11.74
C GLN A 11 -7.95 -2.56 -10.41
N ARG A 12 -7.05 -2.45 -9.44
CA ARG A 12 -7.42 -1.91 -8.14
C ARG A 12 -7.83 -0.44 -8.26
N TYR A 13 -7.07 0.32 -9.04
CA TYR A 13 -7.39 1.73 -9.24
C TYR A 13 -8.79 1.90 -9.80
N ASP A 14 -9.14 1.09 -10.79
CA ASP A 14 -10.45 1.18 -11.42
C ASP A 14 -11.59 0.83 -10.46
N GLU A 15 -11.32 0.00 -9.47
CA GLU A 15 -12.31 -0.42 -8.48
C GLU A 15 -12.48 0.56 -7.32
N LEU A 16 -11.57 1.52 -7.19
CA LEU A 16 -11.60 2.43 -6.06
C LEU A 16 -12.73 3.44 -6.16
N PRO A 17 -13.29 3.86 -5.01
CA PRO A 17 -14.18 5.03 -4.99
C PRO A 17 -13.46 6.25 -5.54
N ALA A 18 -14.21 7.20 -6.07
CA ALA A 18 -13.64 8.40 -6.68
C ALA A 18 -12.75 9.17 -5.70
N THR A 19 -13.13 9.22 -4.43
CA THR A 19 -12.35 9.93 -3.41
C THR A 19 -10.95 9.33 -3.26
N LEU A 20 -10.83 8.01 -3.30
CA LEU A 20 -9.54 7.36 -3.19
C LEU A 20 -8.71 7.51 -4.47
N ARG A 21 -9.36 7.46 -5.63
CA ARG A 21 -8.65 7.70 -6.89
C ARG A 21 -8.04 9.09 -6.91
N GLU A 22 -8.80 10.08 -6.44
CA GLU A 22 -8.30 11.45 -6.37
C GLU A 22 -7.16 11.57 -5.38
N ALA A 23 -7.24 10.85 -4.26
CA ALA A 23 -6.20 10.91 -3.23
C ALA A 23 -4.85 10.45 -3.77
N ILE A 24 -4.83 9.45 -4.65
CA ILE A 24 -3.59 8.93 -5.21
C ILE A 24 -2.85 10.01 -6.00
N PHE A 25 -3.59 10.88 -6.70
CA PHE A 25 -2.99 11.93 -7.52
C PHE A 25 -3.06 13.31 -6.89
N SER A 26 -3.41 13.39 -5.61
CA SER A 26 -3.56 14.67 -4.93
C SER A 26 -2.21 15.38 -4.77
N GLY A 27 -2.11 16.60 -5.27
CA GLY A 27 -0.93 17.42 -5.06
C GLY A 27 -0.74 17.74 -3.58
N GLU A 28 -1.84 17.88 -2.85
CA GLU A 28 -1.77 18.14 -1.41
C GLU A 28 -1.16 16.98 -0.67
N ASN A 29 -1.54 15.75 -1.02
CA ASN A 29 -0.96 14.57 -0.40
C ASN A 29 0.52 14.43 -0.77
N ALA A 30 0.87 14.72 -2.01
CA ALA A 30 2.25 14.69 -2.45
C ALA A 30 3.09 15.70 -1.65
N ASN A 31 2.55 16.90 -1.43
CA ASN A 31 3.24 17.90 -0.64
C ASN A 31 3.40 17.46 0.80
N THR A 32 2.38 16.83 1.36
CA THR A 32 2.47 16.31 2.73
C THR A 32 3.63 15.33 2.87
N ILE A 33 3.74 14.41 1.92
CA ILE A 33 4.82 13.43 1.93
C ILE A 33 6.18 14.14 1.78
N TYR A 34 6.25 15.13 0.91
CA TYR A 34 7.49 15.88 0.70
C TYR A 34 7.94 16.55 2.00
N TYR A 35 7.05 17.30 2.65
CA TYR A 35 7.42 18.01 3.87
C TYR A 35 7.72 17.05 5.02
N LEU A 36 6.93 16.00 5.14
CA LEU A 36 7.18 14.99 6.16
C LEU A 36 8.55 14.35 5.98
N SER A 37 8.92 14.08 4.72
CA SER A 37 10.23 13.52 4.41
C SER A 37 11.35 14.49 4.80
N LYS A 38 11.17 15.77 4.49
CA LYS A 38 12.18 16.77 4.85
C LYS A 38 12.31 16.94 6.36
N GLU A 39 11.19 16.93 7.06
CA GLU A 39 11.19 17.05 8.53
C GLU A 39 11.93 15.89 9.18
N ASN A 40 11.96 14.73 8.54
CA ASN A 40 12.59 13.54 9.09
C ASN A 40 13.90 13.18 8.40
N GLN A 41 14.46 14.10 7.62
CA GLN A 41 15.76 13.95 6.97
C GLN A 41 15.85 12.71 6.08
N LEU A 42 14.78 12.42 5.36
CA LEU A 42 14.78 11.30 4.42
C LEU A 42 15.50 11.69 3.14
N THR A 43 16.17 10.71 2.53
CA THR A 43 16.76 10.91 1.21
C THR A 43 15.66 10.93 0.14
N ASP A 44 16.03 11.35 -1.06
CA ASP A 44 15.07 11.33 -2.17
C ASP A 44 14.58 9.92 -2.47
N GLU A 45 15.46 8.94 -2.35
CA GLU A 45 15.09 7.54 -2.56
C GLU A 45 14.10 7.08 -1.49
N GLN A 46 14.36 7.44 -0.22
CA GLN A 46 13.44 7.08 0.86
C GLN A 46 12.09 7.76 0.69
N MET A 47 12.10 9.02 0.24
CA MET A 47 10.84 9.71 -0.02
C MET A 47 10.02 9.03 -1.11
N ASP A 48 10.71 8.57 -2.15
CA ASP A 48 10.05 7.85 -3.25
C ASP A 48 9.43 6.56 -2.75
N ILE A 49 10.15 5.81 -1.91
CA ILE A 49 9.63 4.60 -1.31
C ILE A 49 8.41 4.91 -0.42
N LEU A 50 8.50 5.98 0.35
CA LEU A 50 7.40 6.38 1.22
C LEU A 50 6.14 6.70 0.41
N SER A 51 6.32 7.38 -0.72
CA SER A 51 5.20 7.68 -1.62
C SER A 51 4.55 6.41 -2.14
N ARG A 52 5.35 5.42 -2.50
CA ARG A 52 4.82 4.14 -2.98
C ARG A 52 4.09 3.38 -1.88
N ILE A 53 4.62 3.42 -0.67
CA ILE A 53 3.93 2.79 0.47
C ILE A 53 2.57 3.44 0.67
N ALA A 54 2.52 4.76 0.67
CA ALA A 54 1.26 5.48 0.85
C ALA A 54 0.25 5.13 -0.24
N GLY A 55 0.72 5.09 -1.50
CA GLY A 55 -0.15 4.70 -2.60
C GLY A 55 -0.67 3.28 -2.46
N ASN A 56 0.17 2.38 -2.02
CA ASN A 56 -0.22 0.98 -1.86
C ASN A 56 -1.20 0.79 -0.70
N VAL A 57 -1.15 1.63 0.32
CA VAL A 57 -2.16 1.60 1.38
C VAL A 57 -3.51 2.03 0.80
N ILE A 58 -3.52 3.09 0.01
CA ILE A 58 -4.77 3.58 -0.59
C ILE A 58 -5.34 2.55 -1.55
N LEU A 59 -4.49 1.90 -2.34
CA LEU A 59 -4.91 0.86 -3.28
C LEU A 59 -5.35 -0.43 -2.59
N GLY A 60 -5.00 -0.59 -1.31
CA GLY A 60 -5.41 -1.76 -0.55
C GLY A 60 -4.42 -2.90 -0.56
N PHE A 61 -3.22 -2.71 -1.12
CA PHE A 61 -2.20 -3.76 -1.15
C PHE A 61 -1.40 -3.85 0.14
N ILE A 62 -1.39 -2.78 0.94
CA ILE A 62 -0.74 -2.76 2.24
C ILE A 62 -1.79 -2.46 3.30
N ASP A 63 -1.79 -3.29 4.34
CA ASP A 63 -2.69 -3.11 5.48
C ASP A 63 -2.19 -1.91 6.29
N ILE A 64 -3.06 -0.92 6.48
CA ILE A 64 -2.70 0.31 7.21
C ILE A 64 -2.21 0.00 8.63
N ARG A 65 -2.66 -1.12 9.20
CA ARG A 65 -2.22 -1.51 10.55
C ARG A 65 -0.76 -1.91 10.58
N THR A 66 -0.16 -2.24 9.43
CA THR A 66 1.26 -2.59 9.33
C THR A 66 2.10 -1.43 8.85
N LEU A 67 1.54 -0.24 8.77
CA LEU A 67 2.20 0.91 8.14
C LEU A 67 3.56 1.22 8.75
N GLN A 68 3.64 1.25 10.08
CA GLN A 68 4.91 1.56 10.75
C GLN A 68 5.99 0.54 10.41
N GLN A 69 5.61 -0.74 10.43
CA GLN A 69 6.57 -1.80 10.14
C GLN A 69 7.06 -1.73 8.69
N GLN A 70 6.14 -1.44 7.77
CA GLN A 70 6.51 -1.28 6.36
C GLN A 70 7.49 -0.13 6.19
N ILE A 71 7.21 1.00 6.82
CA ILE A 71 8.08 2.18 6.73
C ILE A 71 9.45 1.86 7.30
N LYS A 72 9.47 1.24 8.48
CA LYS A 72 10.73 0.92 9.14
C LYS A 72 11.60 0.02 8.27
N ASP A 73 11.00 -1.04 7.74
CA ASP A 73 11.74 -2.05 6.98
C ASP A 73 12.18 -1.53 5.62
N GLU A 74 11.30 -0.83 4.91
CA GLU A 74 11.59 -0.41 3.55
C GLU A 74 12.50 0.82 3.49
N LEU A 75 12.33 1.73 4.42
CA LEU A 75 13.18 2.92 4.50
C LEU A 75 14.46 2.67 5.29
N LYS A 76 14.52 1.55 6.02
CA LYS A 76 15.68 1.18 6.83
C LYS A 76 16.01 2.25 7.85
N ILE A 77 15.00 2.68 8.58
CA ILE A 77 15.13 3.70 9.63
C ILE A 77 14.76 3.09 10.97
N ASP A 78 15.04 3.83 12.04
CA ASP A 78 14.80 3.31 13.38
C ASP A 78 13.31 3.32 13.75
N ASP A 79 13.03 2.73 14.89
CA ASP A 79 11.68 2.52 15.38
C ASP A 79 10.97 3.84 15.65
N ILE A 80 11.68 4.76 16.28
CA ILE A 80 11.08 6.05 16.67
C ILE A 80 10.73 6.88 15.44
N LYS A 81 11.64 6.96 14.49
CA LYS A 81 11.39 7.74 13.27
C LYS A 81 10.26 7.12 12.45
N SER A 82 10.22 5.80 12.33
CA SER A 82 9.16 5.14 11.60
C SER A 82 7.81 5.36 12.27
N GLN A 83 7.79 5.39 13.60
CA GLN A 83 6.57 5.64 14.36
C GLN A 83 6.04 7.05 14.11
N ILE A 84 6.94 8.03 14.10
CA ILE A 84 6.56 9.41 13.84
C ILE A 84 5.98 9.56 12.45
N ILE A 85 6.66 9.00 11.46
CA ILE A 85 6.23 9.10 10.06
C ILE A 85 4.89 8.42 9.86
N ALA A 86 4.72 7.22 10.41
CA ALA A 86 3.46 6.49 10.28
C ALA A 86 2.30 7.27 10.90
N ARG A 87 2.52 7.82 12.07
CA ARG A 87 1.49 8.61 12.76
C ARG A 87 1.10 9.84 11.96
N GLU A 88 2.08 10.53 11.40
CA GLU A 88 1.80 11.74 10.64
C GLU A 88 1.09 11.43 9.33
N LEU A 89 1.49 10.36 8.65
CA LEU A 89 0.77 9.92 7.44
C LEU A 89 -0.68 9.60 7.78
N ASN A 90 -0.88 8.87 8.88
CA ASN A 90 -2.21 8.49 9.30
C ASN A 90 -3.07 9.73 9.59
N ASN A 91 -2.51 10.69 10.33
CA ASN A 91 -3.25 11.88 10.74
C ASN A 91 -3.49 12.85 9.58
N ARG A 92 -2.53 13.00 8.69
CA ARG A 92 -2.59 14.03 7.65
C ARG A 92 -3.20 13.53 6.35
N ILE A 93 -3.12 12.24 6.06
CA ILE A 93 -3.60 11.70 4.80
C ILE A 93 -4.71 10.67 5.02
N PHE A 94 -4.39 9.57 5.71
CA PHE A 94 -5.30 8.43 5.74
C PHE A 94 -6.54 8.63 6.59
N SER A 95 -6.51 9.50 7.59
CA SER A 95 -7.67 9.71 8.45
C SER A 95 -8.89 10.20 7.67
N SER A 96 -8.67 10.91 6.58
CA SER A 96 -9.76 11.39 5.73
C SER A 96 -10.43 10.27 4.94
N PHE A 97 -9.77 9.13 4.80
CA PHE A 97 -10.26 8.03 3.97
C PHE A 97 -10.42 6.73 4.75
N LYS A 98 -10.45 6.81 6.07
CA LYS A 98 -10.36 5.64 6.93
C LYS A 98 -11.45 4.61 6.65
N THR A 99 -12.67 5.08 6.38
CA THR A 99 -13.79 4.18 6.13
C THR A 99 -13.82 3.64 4.71
N GLU A 100 -13.02 4.21 3.82
CA GLU A 100 -13.03 3.82 2.41
C GLU A 100 -11.87 2.93 2.01
N ILE A 101 -10.81 2.91 2.81
CA ILE A 101 -9.64 2.09 2.53
C ILE A 101 -9.93 0.64 2.89
N SER A 102 -9.70 -0.27 1.93
CA SER A 102 -9.91 -1.70 2.14
C SER A 102 -8.64 -2.45 1.79
N TYR A 103 -8.13 -3.23 2.74
CA TYR A 103 -6.96 -4.06 2.51
C TYR A 103 -7.37 -5.37 1.86
N ILE A 104 -6.69 -5.73 0.78
CA ILE A 104 -6.89 -6.98 0.07
C ILE A 104 -5.56 -7.72 0.01
N PRO A 105 -5.46 -8.90 0.65
CA PRO A 105 -4.19 -9.63 0.68
C PRO A 105 -3.71 -9.99 -0.73
N ALA A 106 -2.42 -9.75 -0.98
CA ALA A 106 -1.83 -9.98 -2.29
C ALA A 106 -1.81 -11.46 -2.67
N GLU A 107 -1.71 -12.33 -1.69
CA GLU A 107 -1.66 -13.76 -1.97
C GLU A 107 -2.94 -14.28 -2.61
N ILE A 108 -4.06 -13.61 -2.40
CA ILE A 108 -5.30 -13.98 -3.08
C ILE A 108 -5.15 -13.77 -4.57
N GLU A 109 -4.55 -12.67 -4.96
CA GLU A 109 -4.34 -12.35 -6.37
C GLU A 109 -3.30 -13.26 -6.97
N THR A 110 -2.29 -13.63 -6.20
CA THR A 110 -1.28 -14.55 -6.67
C THR A 110 -1.89 -15.89 -7.04
N LYS A 111 -2.81 -16.37 -6.24
CA LYS A 111 -3.49 -17.63 -6.53
C LYS A 111 -4.28 -17.56 -7.83
N GLU A 112 -4.85 -16.42 -8.10
CA GLU A 112 -5.60 -16.25 -9.33
C GLU A 112 -4.73 -16.32 -10.57
N ASN A 113 -3.48 -15.93 -10.43
CA ASN A 113 -2.56 -15.93 -11.55
C ASN A 113 -2.02 -17.30 -11.86
N GLU A 114 -2.10 -18.22 -10.92
CA GLU A 114 -1.62 -19.58 -11.15
C GLU A 114 -2.64 -20.33 -11.97
N PRO A 115 -2.19 -21.08 -12.94
CA PRO A 115 -3.10 -21.91 -13.72
C PRO A 115 -3.67 -22.93 -12.79
N ALA A 116 -4.58 -23.08 -12.74
CA ALA A 116 -5.04 -23.78 -11.66
C ALA A 116 -4.73 -25.13 -11.26
N ALA A 117 -4.31 -24.92 -11.14
CA ALA A 117 -4.39 -25.36 -10.34
C ALA A 117 -4.74 -25.65 -10.12
N PHE A 118 -4.63 -25.60 -10.04
CA PHE A 118 -5.18 -25.68 -9.26
C PHE A 118 -5.65 -25.96 -9.32
N SER A 119 -5.53 -26.22 -9.39
CA SER A 119 -6.20 -26.30 -8.74
C SER A 119 -6.61 -26.58 -8.63
N PRO A 120 -6.65 -26.96 -8.74
CA PRO A 120 -7.30 -27.09 -8.06
C PRO A 120 -7.57 -27.32 -7.93
N SER A 121 -7.50 -27.54 -8.03
CA SER A 121 -7.99 -27.54 -7.29
C SER A 121 -8.08 -27.64 -7.15
N SER A 122 -7.85 -27.91 -7.38
CA SER A 122 -8.29 -27.94 -6.66
C SER A 122 -8.41 -28.06 -6.59
N GLN A 123 -8.30 -28.26 -6.66
CA GLN A 123 -8.74 -28.39 -6.07
C GLN A 123 -8.95 -28.50 -6.01
N SER A 124 -8.78 -28.76 -6.41
CA SER A 124 -9.31 -28.92 -5.86
C SER A 124 -9.47 -29.24 -6.00
N THR A 125 -9.35 -29.41 -6.26
CA THR A 125 -9.81 -29.66 -5.84
C THR A 125 -9.77 -30.01 -6.07
N THR A 126 -9.50 -30.11 -6.28
CA THR A 126 -9.77 -30.33 -5.94
C THR A 126 -9.56 -30.65 -6.18
N GLN A 127 -9.21 -30.87 -6.38
CA GLN A 127 -9.37 -31.04 -6.06
C GLN A 127 -9.25 -31.29 -6.16
N PRO A 128 -9.01 -31.55 -6.60
CA PRO A 128 -9.29 -31.74 -6.25
C PRO A 128 -9.17 -31.95 -6.32
N SER A 129 -8.90 -32.17 -6.61
CA SER A 129 -9.08 -32.14 -6.08
C SER A 129 -9.06 -32.31 -5.98
#